data_eda7918f09ed5f96344f82c90d483eab
#
_entry.id   eda7918f09ed5f96344f82c90d483eab
#
_cell.length_a   1.000
_cell.length_b   1.000
_cell.length_c   1.000
_cell.angle_alpha   90.00
_cell.angle_beta   90.00
_cell.angle_gamma   90.00
#
_symmetry.space_group_name_H-M   'P 1'
#
loop_
_entity.id
_entity.type
_entity.pdbx_description
1 polymer ?
#
loop_
_entity_poly.entity_id
_entity_poly.type
_entity_poly.pdbx_seq_one_letter_code
_entity_poly.pdbx_strand_id
1 'polypeptide(L)'
;MDKKYKVHNRNKYDVGIQFMEPTKQMNVRPGSFVLMSEEEISFLHSISTTFTGKELSIDDVDVKENTLGFTAGEKMSMTSEEIITILKSALSKMKVSLEAITEENFKFLIFEEAKKMYTDLTGGKIEFLAQYCGKDPEDLKPVKEEEE
;
A
#
# COMPACT_ATOMS: atom_id res chain seq x y z
N MET A 1 -19.43 -23.59 -1.68
CA MET A 1 -18.00 -23.36 -1.73
C MET A 1 -17.67 -21.98 -1.30
N ASP A 2 -16.77 -21.86 -0.37
CA ASP A 2 -16.47 -20.53 0.16
C ASP A 2 -15.58 -19.77 -0.79
N LYS A 3 -15.95 -18.54 -1.05
CA LYS A 3 -15.14 -17.65 -1.84
C LYS A 3 -13.97 -17.16 -0.99
N LYS A 4 -12.80 -17.09 -1.60
CA LYS A 4 -11.62 -16.56 -0.94
C LYS A 4 -11.25 -15.22 -1.56
N TYR A 5 -10.68 -14.36 -0.75
CA TYR A 5 -10.29 -13.01 -1.17
C TYR A 5 -8.79 -12.84 -0.92
N LYS A 6 -8.15 -12.09 -1.80
CA LYS A 6 -6.73 -11.78 -1.63
C LYS A 6 -6.58 -10.69 -0.58
N VAL A 7 -5.80 -10.99 0.45
CA VAL A 7 -5.49 -10.03 1.51
C VAL A 7 -4.03 -9.68 1.33
N HIS A 8 -3.76 -8.46 0.91
CA HIS A 8 -2.43 -8.01 0.51
C HIS A 8 -1.69 -7.31 1.60
N ASN A 9 -0.39 -7.57 1.71
CA ASN A 9 0.49 -6.77 2.53
C ASN A 9 1.27 -5.85 1.61
N ARG A 10 0.86 -4.60 1.56
CA ARG A 10 1.52 -3.57 0.74
C ARG A 10 2.37 -2.65 1.60
N ASN A 11 2.71 -3.10 2.80
CA ASN A 11 3.61 -2.37 3.68
C ASN A 11 5.05 -2.83 3.50
N LYS A 12 5.95 -2.24 4.26
CA LYS A 12 7.36 -2.54 4.16
C LYS A 12 7.84 -3.56 5.20
N TYR A 13 6.92 -4.10 6.01
CA TYR A 13 7.25 -5.07 7.04
C TYR A 13 6.25 -6.22 7.02
N ASP A 14 6.62 -7.33 7.66
CA ASP A 14 5.74 -8.48 7.76
C ASP A 14 4.52 -8.13 8.61
N VAL A 15 3.37 -8.66 8.24
CA VAL A 15 2.14 -8.47 9.02
C VAL A 15 1.64 -9.83 9.45
N GLY A 16 1.43 -10.01 10.76
CA GLY A 16 0.96 -11.28 11.29
C GLY A 16 -0.55 -11.39 11.22
N ILE A 17 -1.03 -12.59 10.94
CA ILE A 17 -2.45 -12.90 10.90
C ILE A 17 -2.74 -14.01 11.89
N GLN A 18 -3.76 -13.79 12.73
CA GLN A 18 -4.27 -14.82 13.62
C GLN A 18 -5.57 -15.33 13.04
N PHE A 19 -5.66 -16.64 12.86
CA PHE A 19 -6.87 -17.27 12.34
C PHE A 19 -7.78 -17.70 13.51
N MET A 20 -9.00 -18.12 13.18
CA MET A 20 -9.94 -18.57 14.19
C MET A 20 -9.43 -19.79 14.96
N GLU A 21 -8.69 -20.64 14.28
CA GLU A 21 -8.03 -21.75 14.98
C GLU A 21 -6.86 -21.18 15.78
N PRO A 22 -6.85 -21.39 17.10
CA PRO A 22 -5.84 -20.75 17.94
C PRO A 22 -4.40 -21.09 17.58
N THR A 23 -4.17 -22.26 16.98
CA THR A 23 -2.83 -22.67 16.62
C THR A 23 -2.41 -22.22 15.22
N LYS A 24 -3.32 -21.60 14.46
CA LYS A 24 -3.01 -21.21 13.11
C LYS A 24 -2.66 -19.73 13.05
N GLN A 25 -1.43 -19.45 12.72
CA GLN A 25 -0.94 -18.08 12.53
C GLN A 25 -0.11 -18.05 11.27
N MET A 26 0.00 -16.87 10.67
CA MET A 26 0.75 -16.71 9.44
C MET A 26 1.31 -15.30 9.36
N ASN A 27 2.50 -15.16 8.80
CA ASN A 27 3.06 -13.85 8.49
C ASN A 27 2.97 -13.62 7.00
N VAL A 28 2.45 -12.45 6.62
CA VAL A 28 2.36 -12.07 5.22
C VAL A 28 3.52 -11.12 4.94
N ARG A 29 4.39 -11.52 4.04
CA ARG A 29 5.58 -10.73 3.71
C ARG A 29 5.22 -9.50 2.90
N PRO A 30 6.06 -8.47 2.94
CA PRO A 30 5.83 -7.29 2.09
C PRO A 30 5.68 -7.70 0.64
N GLY A 31 4.66 -7.16 -0.02
CA GLY A 31 4.39 -7.44 -1.42
C GLY A 31 3.66 -8.74 -1.69
N SER A 32 3.36 -9.52 -0.67
CA SER A 32 2.69 -10.80 -0.82
C SER A 32 1.22 -10.71 -0.44
N PHE A 33 0.48 -11.78 -0.70
CA PHE A 33 -0.91 -11.85 -0.26
C PHE A 33 -1.21 -13.25 0.25
N VAL A 34 -2.33 -13.36 0.96
CA VAL A 34 -2.84 -14.62 1.43
C VAL A 34 -4.32 -14.68 1.07
N LEU A 35 -4.85 -15.88 0.87
CA LEU A 35 -6.27 -16.04 0.58
C LEU A 35 -7.02 -16.29 1.89
N MET A 36 -8.08 -15.52 2.11
CA MET A 36 -8.90 -15.65 3.31
C MET A 36 -10.38 -15.64 2.93
N SER A 37 -11.17 -16.43 3.65
CA SER A 37 -12.62 -16.38 3.49
C SER A 37 -13.17 -15.13 4.18
N GLU A 38 -14.41 -14.80 3.88
CA GLU A 38 -15.04 -13.65 4.52
C GLU A 38 -15.12 -13.85 6.05
N GLU A 39 -15.36 -15.07 6.48
CA GLU A 39 -15.40 -15.37 7.93
C GLU A 39 -14.06 -15.14 8.58
N GLU A 40 -12.97 -15.54 7.92
CA GLU A 40 -11.63 -15.34 8.44
C GLU A 40 -11.30 -13.84 8.50
N ILE A 41 -11.68 -13.10 7.47
CA ILE A 41 -11.47 -11.66 7.43
C ILE A 41 -12.23 -10.99 8.57
N SER A 42 -13.50 -11.35 8.75
CA SER A 42 -14.33 -10.80 9.82
C SER A 42 -13.73 -11.08 11.19
N PHE A 43 -13.25 -12.30 11.39
CA PHE A 43 -12.64 -12.67 12.66
C PHE A 43 -11.41 -11.81 12.94
N LEU A 44 -10.51 -11.70 11.97
CA LEU A 44 -9.30 -10.90 12.15
C LEU A 44 -9.64 -9.44 12.43
N HIS A 45 -10.63 -8.92 11.71
CA HIS A 45 -11.06 -7.54 11.89
C HIS A 45 -11.61 -7.32 13.32
N SER A 46 -12.24 -8.33 13.89
CA SER A 46 -12.84 -8.21 15.23
C SER A 46 -11.80 -8.22 16.35
N ILE A 47 -10.62 -8.80 16.11
CA ILE A 47 -9.61 -8.93 17.17
C ILE A 47 -8.40 -8.02 16.97
N SER A 48 -8.34 -7.30 15.86
CA SER A 48 -7.14 -6.57 15.50
C SER A 48 -7.51 -5.33 14.69
N THR A 49 -6.63 -4.33 14.70
CA THR A 49 -6.80 -3.13 13.91
C THR A 49 -6.05 -3.23 12.58
N THR A 50 -5.66 -4.45 12.18
CA THR A 50 -4.87 -4.67 10.98
C THR A 50 -5.51 -4.04 9.74
N PHE A 51 -6.81 -4.22 9.56
CA PHE A 51 -7.49 -3.65 8.40
C PHE A 51 -7.78 -2.16 8.56
N THR A 52 -8.27 -1.74 9.74
CA THR A 52 -8.56 -0.33 9.95
C THR A 52 -7.30 0.51 9.95
N GLY A 53 -6.17 -0.06 10.38
CA GLY A 53 -4.89 0.60 10.31
C GLY A 53 -4.23 0.49 8.94
N LYS A 54 -4.90 -0.18 8.00
CA LYS A 54 -4.45 -0.33 6.62
C LYS A 54 -3.12 -1.08 6.51
N GLU A 55 -2.82 -1.93 7.49
CA GLU A 55 -1.63 -2.78 7.43
C GLU A 55 -1.81 -3.88 6.40
N LEU A 56 -3.02 -4.40 6.28
CA LEU A 56 -3.41 -5.32 5.22
C LEU A 56 -4.52 -4.68 4.43
N SER A 57 -4.60 -5.00 3.16
CA SER A 57 -5.60 -4.38 2.29
C SER A 57 -6.33 -5.42 1.46
N ILE A 58 -7.60 -5.11 1.17
CA ILE A 58 -8.46 -5.95 0.35
C ILE A 58 -9.02 -5.05 -0.74
N ASP A 59 -8.95 -5.52 -1.98
CA ASP A 59 -9.42 -4.72 -3.11
C ASP A 59 -10.90 -4.96 -3.41
N ASP A 60 -11.48 -6.06 -2.91
CA ASP A 60 -12.88 -6.35 -3.16
C ASP A 60 -13.77 -5.31 -2.47
N VAL A 61 -14.58 -4.61 -3.25
CA VAL A 61 -15.38 -3.49 -2.77
C VAL A 61 -16.43 -3.95 -1.76
N ASP A 62 -17.09 -5.07 -2.02
CA ASP A 62 -18.14 -5.55 -1.11
C ASP A 62 -17.58 -5.90 0.25
N VAL A 63 -16.47 -6.60 0.30
CA VAL A 63 -15.84 -6.98 1.57
C VAL A 63 -15.37 -5.73 2.29
N LYS A 64 -14.73 -4.83 1.57
CA LYS A 64 -14.18 -3.62 2.16
C LYS A 64 -15.27 -2.76 2.81
N GLU A 65 -16.39 -2.57 2.13
CA GLU A 65 -17.43 -1.71 2.64
C GLU A 65 -18.39 -2.42 3.59
N ASN A 66 -18.79 -3.63 3.27
CA ASN A 66 -19.81 -4.32 4.06
C ASN A 66 -19.25 -5.14 5.21
N THR A 67 -18.08 -5.74 5.04
CA THR A 67 -17.49 -6.56 6.09
C THR A 67 -16.58 -5.72 6.99
N LEU A 68 -15.77 -4.85 6.41
CA LEU A 68 -14.80 -4.06 7.18
C LEU A 68 -15.32 -2.68 7.55
N GLY A 69 -16.42 -2.23 6.95
CA GLY A 69 -17.04 -0.97 7.34
C GLY A 69 -16.39 0.29 6.76
N PHE A 70 -15.60 0.15 5.72
CA PHE A 70 -15.00 1.33 5.11
C PHE A 70 -16.03 2.13 4.34
N THR A 71 -15.83 3.43 4.27
CA THR A 71 -16.68 4.32 3.52
C THR A 71 -16.57 4.01 2.02
N ALA A 72 -17.68 4.16 1.30
CA ALA A 72 -17.67 3.91 -0.14
C ALA A 72 -16.59 4.75 -0.82
N GLY A 73 -15.75 4.09 -1.59
CA GLY A 73 -14.65 4.75 -2.29
C GLY A 73 -13.39 4.98 -1.47
N GLU A 74 -13.43 4.65 -0.18
CA GLU A 74 -12.24 4.80 0.66
C GLU A 74 -11.20 3.78 0.26
N LYS A 75 -9.94 4.19 0.17
CA LYS A 75 -8.86 3.30 -0.23
C LYS A 75 -8.13 2.73 0.97
N MET A 76 -7.84 1.45 0.91
CA MET A 76 -6.99 0.80 1.90
C MET A 76 -5.53 0.84 1.47
N SER A 77 -5.28 1.02 0.19
CA SER A 77 -3.95 0.96 -0.38
C SER A 77 -3.98 1.57 -1.77
N MET A 78 -2.82 1.75 -2.38
CA MET A 78 -2.71 2.22 -3.75
C MET A 78 -2.04 1.15 -4.59
N THR A 79 -2.51 0.99 -5.82
CA THR A 79 -1.85 0.07 -6.76
C THR A 79 -0.72 0.79 -7.46
N SER A 80 0.23 0.02 -8.01
CA SER A 80 1.31 0.59 -8.78
C SER A 80 0.79 1.44 -9.95
N GLU A 81 -0.27 0.96 -10.60
CA GLU A 81 -0.82 1.68 -11.75
C GLU A 81 -1.36 3.05 -11.36
N GLU A 82 -2.04 3.13 -10.22
CA GLU A 82 -2.54 4.41 -9.72
C GLU A 82 -1.41 5.37 -9.46
N ILE A 83 -0.36 4.88 -8.81
CA ILE A 83 0.79 5.70 -8.47
C ILE A 83 1.49 6.19 -9.73
N ILE A 84 1.72 5.28 -10.68
CA ILE A 84 2.37 5.63 -11.94
C ILE A 84 1.59 6.72 -12.67
N THR A 85 0.27 6.60 -12.70
CA THR A 85 -0.58 7.60 -13.35
C THR A 85 -0.37 8.97 -12.72
N ILE A 86 -0.30 9.02 -11.39
CA ILE A 86 -0.05 10.29 -10.69
C ILE A 86 1.32 10.83 -11.03
N LEU A 87 2.35 9.97 -11.00
CA LEU A 87 3.73 10.41 -11.24
C LEU A 87 3.96 10.88 -12.67
N LYS A 88 3.18 10.36 -13.61
CA LYS A 88 3.29 10.78 -15.02
C LYS A 88 2.51 12.03 -15.33
N SER A 89 1.64 12.48 -14.43
CA SER A 89 0.87 13.70 -14.68
C SER A 89 1.79 14.93 -14.55
N ALA A 90 1.29 16.08 -14.99
CA ALA A 90 2.04 17.32 -14.86
C ALA A 90 2.32 17.61 -13.39
N LEU A 91 3.43 18.30 -13.12
CA LEU A 91 3.86 18.55 -11.75
C LEU A 91 2.76 19.21 -10.91
N SER A 92 2.04 20.17 -11.47
CA SER A 92 0.98 20.85 -10.72
C SER A 92 -0.14 19.88 -10.32
N LYS A 93 -0.53 18.98 -11.23
CA LYS A 93 -1.54 17.98 -10.92
C LYS A 93 -1.03 16.95 -9.92
N MET A 94 0.24 16.55 -10.08
CA MET A 94 0.84 15.61 -9.17
C MET A 94 0.83 16.15 -7.74
N LYS A 95 1.18 17.42 -7.57
CA LYS A 95 1.18 18.05 -6.26
C LYS A 95 -0.20 18.01 -5.61
N VAL A 96 -1.24 18.36 -6.37
CA VAL A 96 -2.59 18.35 -5.83
C VAL A 96 -3.00 16.94 -5.42
N SER A 97 -2.71 15.96 -6.27
CA SER A 97 -3.08 14.56 -5.97
C SER A 97 -2.36 14.05 -4.73
N LEU A 98 -1.06 14.33 -4.60
CA LEU A 98 -0.28 13.80 -3.49
C LEU A 98 -0.54 14.54 -2.19
N GLU A 99 -0.82 15.82 -2.24
CA GLU A 99 -1.11 16.57 -1.02
C GLU A 99 -2.38 16.09 -0.35
N ALA A 100 -3.28 15.47 -1.09
CA ALA A 100 -4.48 14.88 -0.53
C ALA A 100 -4.22 13.55 0.15
N ILE A 101 -3.06 12.96 -0.06
CA ILE A 101 -2.69 11.65 0.50
C ILE A 101 -1.73 11.87 1.65
N THR A 102 -2.16 11.53 2.86
CA THR A 102 -1.36 11.81 4.06
C THR A 102 -0.93 10.55 4.82
N GLU A 103 -1.46 9.37 4.46
CA GLU A 103 -1.11 8.14 5.16
C GLU A 103 0.32 7.71 4.86
N GLU A 104 1.06 7.37 5.89
CA GLU A 104 2.46 6.98 5.74
C GLU A 104 2.64 5.75 4.87
N ASN A 105 1.72 4.80 4.97
CA ASN A 105 1.80 3.59 4.13
C ASN A 105 1.70 3.94 2.65
N PHE A 106 0.84 4.89 2.32
CA PHE A 106 0.69 5.31 0.93
C PHE A 106 1.93 6.04 0.47
N LYS A 107 2.49 6.91 1.32
CA LYS A 107 3.72 7.64 0.97
C LYS A 107 4.87 6.67 0.70
N PHE A 108 4.96 5.61 1.50
CA PHE A 108 5.98 4.61 1.28
C PHE A 108 5.84 3.98 -0.11
N LEU A 109 4.62 3.60 -0.47
CA LEU A 109 4.38 2.97 -1.78
C LEU A 109 4.72 3.94 -2.92
N ILE A 110 4.33 5.21 -2.76
CA ILE A 110 4.62 6.22 -3.76
C ILE A 110 6.13 6.40 -3.93
N PHE A 111 6.84 6.44 -2.81
CA PHE A 111 8.29 6.61 -2.84
C PHE A 111 8.96 5.44 -3.57
N GLU A 112 8.52 4.21 -3.30
CA GLU A 112 9.10 3.03 -3.96
C GLU A 112 8.84 3.03 -5.45
N GLU A 113 7.65 3.43 -5.88
CA GLU A 113 7.37 3.53 -7.31
C GLU A 113 8.19 4.65 -7.95
N ALA A 114 8.35 5.75 -7.24
CA ALA A 114 9.15 6.87 -7.75
C ALA A 114 10.59 6.43 -7.98
N LYS A 115 11.14 5.60 -7.10
CA LYS A 115 12.49 5.08 -7.28
C LYS A 115 12.60 4.28 -8.58
N LYS A 116 11.59 3.47 -8.87
CA LYS A 116 11.57 2.69 -10.11
C LYS A 116 11.48 3.57 -11.34
N MET A 117 10.86 4.73 -11.21
CA MET A 117 10.66 5.65 -12.33
C MET A 117 11.67 6.79 -12.35
N TYR A 118 12.72 6.69 -11.56
CA TYR A 118 13.64 7.82 -11.34
C TYR A 118 14.09 8.49 -12.64
N THR A 119 14.48 7.68 -13.64
CA THR A 119 14.99 8.23 -14.90
C THR A 119 13.91 8.90 -15.73
N ASP A 120 12.64 8.64 -15.45
CA ASP A 120 11.52 9.25 -16.15
C ASP A 120 10.99 10.50 -15.47
N LEU A 121 11.52 10.83 -14.29
CA LEU A 121 11.03 11.97 -13.51
C LEU A 121 11.90 13.20 -13.76
N THR A 122 11.24 14.36 -13.84
CA THR A 122 11.98 15.63 -13.96
C THR A 122 12.56 16.00 -12.59
N GLY A 123 13.55 16.91 -12.60
CA GLY A 123 14.14 17.38 -11.36
C GLY A 123 13.13 17.97 -10.39
N GLY A 124 12.14 18.72 -10.92
CA GLY A 124 11.10 19.30 -10.07
C GLY A 124 10.24 18.25 -9.39
N LYS A 125 9.93 17.18 -10.11
CA LYS A 125 9.16 16.08 -9.53
C LYS A 125 9.96 15.35 -8.46
N ILE A 126 11.25 15.12 -8.72
CA ILE A 126 12.12 14.45 -7.75
C ILE A 126 12.21 15.25 -6.46
N GLU A 127 12.41 16.56 -6.58
CA GLU A 127 12.49 17.42 -5.40
C GLU A 127 11.19 17.41 -4.61
N PHE A 128 10.06 17.53 -5.30
CA PHE A 128 8.79 17.52 -4.64
C PHE A 128 8.52 16.20 -3.93
N LEU A 129 8.79 15.09 -4.60
CA LEU A 129 8.55 13.77 -4.04
C LEU A 129 9.40 13.52 -2.81
N ALA A 130 10.67 13.92 -2.85
CA ALA A 130 11.54 13.77 -1.69
C ALA A 130 10.99 14.55 -0.51
N GLN A 131 10.62 15.79 -0.74
CA GLN A 131 10.07 16.63 0.31
C GLN A 131 8.76 16.08 0.85
N TYR A 132 7.89 15.64 -0.04
CA TYR A 132 6.61 15.07 0.32
C TYR A 132 6.77 13.83 1.21
N CYS A 133 7.75 13.00 0.92
CA CYS A 133 8.00 11.76 1.66
C CYS A 133 8.93 11.97 2.86
N GLY A 134 9.44 13.16 3.07
CA GLY A 134 10.36 13.43 4.16
C GLY A 134 11.73 12.82 3.95
N LYS A 135 12.18 12.76 2.71
CA LYS A 135 13.46 12.17 2.32
C LYS A 135 14.28 13.16 1.53
N ASP A 136 15.55 12.83 1.29
CA ASP A 136 16.39 13.64 0.42
C ASP A 136 16.24 13.18 -1.02
N PRO A 137 16.43 14.08 -2.00
CA PRO A 137 16.39 13.65 -3.40
C PRO A 137 17.36 12.52 -3.73
N GLU A 138 18.48 12.45 -3.02
CA GLU A 138 19.42 11.37 -3.21
C GLU A 138 18.82 10.00 -2.90
N ASP A 139 17.88 9.96 -1.99
CA ASP A 139 17.24 8.70 -1.60
C ASP A 139 16.38 8.12 -2.72
N LEU A 140 15.99 8.92 -3.69
CA LEU A 140 15.23 8.45 -4.83
C LEU A 140 16.07 7.82 -5.90
N LYS A 141 17.39 8.09 -5.89
CA LYS A 141 18.26 7.51 -6.91
C LYS A 141 18.31 6.00 -6.77
N PRO A 142 18.30 5.28 -7.90
CA PRO A 142 18.41 3.83 -7.81
C PRO A 142 19.74 3.44 -7.16
N VAL A 143 19.69 2.45 -6.30
CA VAL A 143 20.91 1.92 -5.72
C VAL A 143 21.64 1.16 -6.82
N LYS A 144 22.90 1.54 -7.09
CA LYS A 144 23.65 0.82 -8.05
C LYS A 144 24.01 -0.50 -7.47
N GLU A 145 23.73 -1.54 -8.21
CA GLU A 145 24.18 -2.80 -7.77
C GLU A 145 25.62 -2.77 -7.87
N GLU A 146 26.20 -3.12 -6.83
CA GLU A 146 27.57 -3.11 -6.86
C GLU A 146 27.99 -4.11 -7.72
N GLU A 147 28.37 -4.06 -8.57
CA GLU A 147 28.60 -4.99 -9.29
C GLU A 147 29.65 -5.36 -9.07
N GLU A 148 29.83 -5.65 -8.70
CA GLU A 148 30.70 -5.94 -8.27
C GLU A 148 31.15 -6.65 -8.63
#